data_5e1f993beebdb8ab48e2c7ffdd744d03
#
_entry.id   5e1f993beebdb8ab48e2c7ffdd744d03
#
_cell.length_a   1.000
_cell.length_b   1.000
_cell.length_c   1.000
_cell.angle_alpha   90.00
_cell.angle_beta   90.00
_cell.angle_gamma   90.00
#
_symmetry.space_group_name_H-M   'P 1'
#
loop_
_entity.id
_entity.type
_entity.pdbx_description
1 polymer ?
#
loop_
_entity_poly.entity_id
_entity_poly.type
_entity_poly.pdbx_seq_one_letter_code
_entity_poly.pdbx_strand_id
1 'polypeptide(L)'
;MEKQFKYDAFISYRHSELDKYVAENLHRQLEAFRLPKSIAKKRQDGKTKIERVFRDKEELPLTSNLEDPIVEALKDSEWLIVICSPRLRESLWCKKEIETFVQLRGREHVLAVLIEGEPSESFPDELLYETKKQTLPDGTVEEVKIPVEPLAADVRGKNKKEMMKAMKTEMLRLLAAMFQLSFDDLRQRHKERRMRRIVTASLIGGAACLLFGVYSTATALQIKSQKEQIEAQAEEIKKQNEDLALRQAHSLAQLAENYLETGDRKTAIETAAEALTESGGIALPYTPEAQYILAESLRVL
;
A
#
# COMPACT_ATOMS: atom_id res chain seq x y z
N MET A 1 27.59 -17.81 30.36
CA MET A 1 27.76 -17.25 29.01
C MET A 1 26.66 -17.88 28.16
N GLU A 2 25.65 -17.13 27.74
CA GLU A 2 24.67 -17.61 26.77
C GLU A 2 25.40 -17.92 25.46
N LYS A 3 25.21 -19.12 24.93
CA LYS A 3 25.82 -19.54 23.68
C LYS A 3 25.18 -18.73 22.55
N GLN A 4 25.96 -17.85 21.95
CA GLN A 4 25.47 -17.03 20.84
C GLN A 4 25.34 -17.92 19.59
N PHE A 5 24.13 -18.18 19.13
CA PHE A 5 23.86 -18.93 17.93
C PHE A 5 24.03 -18.07 16.68
N LYS A 6 24.54 -18.66 15.61
CA LYS A 6 24.65 -17.98 14.30
C LYS A 6 23.30 -17.83 13.62
N TYR A 7 22.40 -18.79 13.86
CA TYR A 7 21.04 -18.81 13.32
C TYR A 7 20.02 -18.91 14.45
N ASP A 8 18.95 -18.12 14.34
CA ASP A 8 17.82 -18.22 15.27
C ASP A 8 16.99 -19.47 15.02
N ALA A 9 16.93 -19.95 13.77
CA ALA A 9 16.27 -21.19 13.43
C ALA A 9 16.88 -21.84 12.18
N PHE A 10 16.74 -23.16 12.10
CA PHE A 10 16.95 -23.98 10.90
C PHE A 10 15.58 -24.46 10.40
N ILE A 11 15.28 -24.34 9.10
CA ILE A 11 14.06 -24.85 8.50
C ILE A 11 14.38 -26.14 7.74
N SER A 12 13.90 -27.28 8.29
CA SER A 12 13.96 -28.60 7.64
C SER A 12 12.68 -28.86 6.87
N TYR A 13 12.80 -29.23 5.59
CA TYR A 13 11.68 -29.48 4.71
C TYR A 13 12.05 -30.40 3.56
N ARG A 14 11.08 -31.13 3.01
CA ARG A 14 11.30 -31.87 1.77
C ARG A 14 11.22 -30.92 0.57
N HIS A 15 12.12 -31.12 -0.42
CA HIS A 15 12.18 -30.28 -1.62
C HIS A 15 11.07 -30.55 -2.63
N SER A 16 9.82 -30.72 -2.14
CA SER A 16 8.63 -30.69 -2.98
C SER A 16 8.23 -29.23 -3.27
N GLU A 17 7.48 -28.99 -4.29
CA GLU A 17 7.06 -27.64 -4.69
C GLU A 17 6.26 -26.92 -3.58
N LEU A 18 5.36 -27.65 -2.90
CA LEU A 18 4.55 -27.09 -1.83
C LEU A 18 5.37 -26.80 -0.58
N ASP A 19 6.19 -27.78 -0.15
CA ASP A 19 7.05 -27.63 1.04
C ASP A 19 8.03 -26.46 0.85
N LYS A 20 8.65 -26.35 -0.33
CA LYS A 20 9.50 -25.23 -0.70
C LYS A 20 8.79 -23.89 -0.64
N TYR A 21 7.57 -23.82 -1.22
CA TYR A 21 6.77 -22.60 -1.20
C TYR A 21 6.48 -22.13 0.23
N VAL A 22 6.11 -23.06 1.12
CA VAL A 22 5.84 -22.75 2.53
C VAL A 22 7.11 -22.33 3.26
N ALA A 23 8.23 -23.08 3.05
CA ALA A 23 9.53 -22.75 3.64
C ALA A 23 10.00 -21.33 3.30
N GLU A 24 9.91 -20.96 2.02
CA GLU A 24 10.28 -19.62 1.55
C GLU A 24 9.44 -18.50 2.16
N ASN A 25 8.14 -18.72 2.25
CA ASN A 25 7.24 -17.73 2.84
C ASN A 25 7.42 -17.61 4.35
N LEU A 26 7.63 -18.75 5.05
CA LEU A 26 7.89 -18.77 6.48
C LEU A 26 9.21 -18.06 6.79
N HIS A 27 10.29 -18.41 6.12
CA HIS A 27 11.60 -17.77 6.25
C HIS A 27 11.49 -16.24 6.14
N ARG A 28 10.89 -15.74 5.05
CA ARG A 28 10.71 -14.31 4.81
C ARG A 28 9.89 -13.62 5.90
N GLN A 29 8.84 -14.29 6.39
CA GLN A 29 7.98 -13.72 7.42
C GLN A 29 8.66 -13.70 8.80
N LEU A 30 9.45 -14.73 9.15
CA LEU A 30 10.22 -14.78 10.38
C LEU A 30 11.26 -13.64 10.43
N GLU A 31 12.08 -13.47 9.42
CA GLU A 31 13.11 -12.43 9.37
C GLU A 31 12.54 -11.02 9.28
N ALA A 32 11.37 -10.86 8.65
CA ALA A 32 10.65 -9.57 8.60
C ALA A 32 9.98 -9.20 9.94
N PHE A 33 9.81 -10.16 10.86
CA PHE A 33 9.10 -9.91 12.11
C PHE A 33 9.93 -9.07 13.07
N ARG A 34 9.23 -8.18 13.78
CA ARG A 34 9.79 -7.35 14.85
C ARG A 34 8.85 -7.37 16.02
N LEU A 35 9.33 -7.64 17.20
CA LEU A 35 8.56 -7.59 18.43
C LEU A 35 7.92 -6.20 18.62
N PRO A 36 6.68 -6.12 19.12
CA PRO A 36 6.07 -4.86 19.54
C PRO A 36 6.95 -4.14 20.58
N LYS A 37 7.13 -2.84 20.45
CA LYS A 37 7.98 -2.03 21.35
C LYS A 37 7.65 -2.22 22.83
N SER A 38 6.37 -2.45 23.15
CA SER A 38 5.89 -2.66 24.53
C SER A 38 6.38 -3.98 25.15
N ILE A 39 6.63 -5.01 24.32
CA ILE A 39 7.22 -6.29 24.74
C ILE A 39 8.75 -6.16 24.75
N ALA A 40 9.31 -5.62 23.68
CA ALA A 40 10.74 -5.45 23.52
C ALA A 40 11.38 -4.70 24.71
N LYS A 41 10.70 -3.64 25.23
CA LYS A 41 11.17 -2.88 26.39
C LYS A 41 11.21 -3.66 27.70
N LYS A 42 10.45 -4.75 27.82
CA LYS A 42 10.39 -5.58 29.03
C LYS A 42 11.42 -6.72 29.04
N ARG A 43 12.04 -6.99 27.90
CA ARG A 43 13.02 -8.05 27.76
C ARG A 43 14.40 -7.61 28.24
N GLN A 44 15.05 -8.48 29.00
CA GLN A 44 16.41 -8.24 29.53
C GLN A 44 17.48 -8.76 28.56
N ASP A 45 17.14 -9.73 27.69
CA ASP A 45 18.05 -10.35 26.71
C ASP A 45 18.32 -9.52 25.46
N GLY A 46 17.60 -8.39 25.28
CA GLY A 46 17.75 -7.51 24.13
C GLY A 46 17.25 -8.08 22.80
N LYS A 47 16.81 -9.34 22.74
CA LYS A 47 16.35 -10.01 21.51
C LYS A 47 14.96 -9.46 21.09
N THR A 48 14.93 -8.68 20.01
CA THR A 48 13.69 -8.00 19.56
C THR A 48 13.23 -8.40 18.16
N LYS A 49 14.01 -9.19 17.46
CA LYS A 49 13.75 -9.68 16.10
C LYS A 49 14.38 -11.07 15.91
N ILE A 50 13.92 -11.76 14.90
CA ILE A 50 14.64 -12.91 14.33
C ILE A 50 15.65 -12.33 13.34
N GLU A 51 16.93 -12.63 13.55
CA GLU A 51 18.01 -12.03 12.75
C GLU A 51 18.31 -12.87 11.53
N ARG A 52 18.48 -14.17 11.72
CA ARG A 52 18.91 -15.08 10.66
C ARG A 52 18.27 -16.46 10.80
N VAL A 53 17.64 -16.91 9.73
CA VAL A 53 17.04 -18.24 9.63
C VAL A 53 17.77 -19.01 8.53
N PHE A 54 18.31 -20.18 8.86
CA PHE A 54 18.96 -21.04 7.87
C PHE A 54 17.91 -21.85 7.09
N ARG A 55 18.10 -21.94 5.78
CA ARG A 55 17.28 -22.76 4.89
C ARG A 55 18.17 -23.46 3.86
N ASP A 56 18.26 -24.72 4.02
CA ASP A 56 19.04 -25.78 3.39
C ASP A 56 19.78 -25.49 2.05
N LYS A 57 19.21 -24.91 1.03
CA LYS A 57 19.84 -24.88 -0.30
C LYS A 57 20.51 -23.56 -0.70
N GLU A 58 20.09 -22.46 -0.16
CA GLU A 58 20.53 -21.14 -0.66
C GLU A 58 21.80 -20.64 0.06
N GLU A 59 22.12 -21.21 1.21
CA GLU A 59 23.26 -20.77 2.02
C GLU A 59 24.47 -21.73 1.97
N LEU A 60 24.31 -22.91 1.34
CA LEU A 60 25.40 -23.88 1.26
C LEU A 60 26.29 -23.62 0.03
N PRO A 61 27.62 -23.60 0.20
CA PRO A 61 28.51 -23.59 -0.94
C PRO A 61 28.37 -24.91 -1.73
N LEU A 62 28.63 -24.86 -3.02
CA LEU A 62 28.68 -26.06 -3.87
C LEU A 62 29.85 -26.92 -3.46
N THR A 63 29.60 -27.94 -2.61
CA THR A 63 30.61 -28.90 -2.14
C THR A 63 30.19 -30.30 -2.50
N SER A 64 31.17 -31.19 -2.60
CA SER A 64 30.97 -32.60 -2.90
C SER A 64 30.41 -33.42 -1.72
N ASN A 65 30.43 -32.89 -0.50
CA ASN A 65 29.85 -33.49 0.70
C ASN A 65 28.97 -32.48 1.42
N LEU A 66 27.62 -32.69 1.39
CA LEU A 66 26.62 -31.81 2.01
C LEU A 66 26.36 -32.13 3.50
N GLU A 67 26.82 -33.28 4.02
CA GLU A 67 26.54 -33.68 5.41
C GLU A 67 27.18 -32.72 6.43
N ASP A 68 28.45 -32.39 6.26
CA ASP A 68 29.20 -31.59 7.24
C ASP A 68 28.66 -30.17 7.39
N PRO A 69 28.42 -29.43 6.31
CA PRO A 69 27.82 -28.07 6.40
C PRO A 69 26.40 -28.04 7.01
N ILE A 70 25.57 -29.07 6.76
CA ILE A 70 24.22 -29.15 7.34
C ILE A 70 24.31 -29.41 8.84
N VAL A 71 25.19 -30.35 9.28
CA VAL A 71 25.40 -30.64 10.71
C VAL A 71 25.96 -29.43 11.43
N GLU A 72 26.84 -28.64 10.80
CA GLU A 72 27.37 -27.40 11.38
C GLU A 72 26.25 -26.35 11.52
N ALA A 73 25.39 -26.16 10.48
CA ALA A 73 24.28 -25.26 10.54
C ALA A 73 23.25 -25.64 11.62
N LEU A 74 22.99 -26.95 11.82
CA LEU A 74 22.16 -27.46 12.91
C LEU A 74 22.76 -27.14 14.28
N LYS A 75 24.09 -27.34 14.46
CA LYS A 75 24.82 -27.01 15.70
C LYS A 75 24.76 -25.51 16.01
N ASP A 76 24.77 -24.69 14.99
CA ASP A 76 24.76 -23.23 15.08
C ASP A 76 23.38 -22.62 15.17
N SER A 77 22.31 -23.45 15.14
CA SER A 77 20.93 -23.02 15.23
C SER A 77 20.36 -23.16 16.65
N GLU A 78 19.54 -22.18 17.05
CA GLU A 78 18.83 -22.19 18.33
C GLU A 78 17.59 -23.07 18.27
N TRP A 79 16.82 -22.97 17.19
CA TRP A 79 15.57 -23.69 16.94
C TRP A 79 15.61 -24.50 15.65
N LEU A 80 14.89 -25.61 15.63
CA LEU A 80 14.58 -26.36 14.40
C LEU A 80 13.08 -26.20 14.08
N ILE A 81 12.78 -25.77 12.88
CA ILE A 81 11.40 -25.70 12.35
C ILE A 81 11.25 -26.78 11.29
N VAL A 82 10.35 -27.73 11.51
CA VAL A 82 10.11 -28.86 10.60
C VAL A 82 8.82 -28.64 9.85
N ILE A 83 8.87 -28.59 8.52
CA ILE A 83 7.70 -28.51 7.65
C ILE A 83 7.17 -29.91 7.39
N CYS A 84 6.04 -30.26 8.04
CA CYS A 84 5.46 -31.59 8.03
C CYS A 84 4.46 -31.77 6.92
N SER A 85 4.69 -32.77 6.10
CA SER A 85 3.79 -33.29 5.06
C SER A 85 3.95 -34.82 4.99
N PRO A 86 3.01 -35.57 4.38
CA PRO A 86 3.16 -37.02 4.20
C PRO A 86 4.48 -37.39 3.52
N ARG A 87 4.99 -36.54 2.63
CA ARG A 87 6.26 -36.72 1.91
C ARG A 87 7.48 -36.59 2.81
N LEU A 88 7.38 -35.82 3.92
CA LEU A 88 8.51 -35.64 4.86
C LEU A 88 8.86 -36.98 5.53
N ARG A 89 7.86 -37.79 5.89
CA ARG A 89 8.07 -39.11 6.54
C ARG A 89 8.95 -40.05 5.72
N GLU A 90 8.98 -39.89 4.40
CA GLU A 90 9.79 -40.72 3.51
C GLU A 90 11.23 -40.20 3.37
N SER A 91 11.52 -39.00 3.88
CA SER A 91 12.84 -38.37 3.72
C SER A 91 13.80 -38.83 4.82
N LEU A 92 14.75 -39.64 4.43
CA LEU A 92 15.82 -40.07 5.34
C LEU A 92 16.69 -38.87 5.84
N TRP A 93 16.88 -37.87 4.98
CA TRP A 93 17.64 -36.67 5.34
C TRP A 93 16.95 -35.83 6.41
N CYS A 94 15.67 -35.52 6.23
CA CYS A 94 14.92 -34.75 7.23
C CYS A 94 14.85 -35.49 8.58
N LYS A 95 14.70 -36.83 8.57
CA LYS A 95 14.75 -37.63 9.80
C LYS A 95 16.08 -37.49 10.51
N LYS A 96 17.20 -37.61 9.75
CA LYS A 96 18.55 -37.47 10.30
C LYS A 96 18.81 -36.07 10.87
N GLU A 97 18.30 -35.02 10.20
CA GLU A 97 18.37 -33.65 10.69
C GLU A 97 17.63 -33.50 12.03
N ILE A 98 16.39 -34.04 12.13
CA ILE A 98 15.58 -33.99 13.34
C ILE A 98 16.27 -34.76 14.48
N GLU A 99 16.70 -35.99 14.23
CA GLU A 99 17.42 -36.82 15.23
C GLU A 99 18.67 -36.10 15.73
N THR A 100 19.49 -35.61 14.81
CA THR A 100 20.74 -34.88 15.14
C THR A 100 20.40 -33.65 15.99
N PHE A 101 19.40 -32.86 15.62
CA PHE A 101 19.04 -31.66 16.36
C PHE A 101 18.49 -31.97 17.74
N VAL A 102 17.62 -32.99 17.86
CA VAL A 102 17.09 -33.45 19.17
C VAL A 102 18.21 -33.89 20.09
N GLN A 103 19.22 -34.62 19.58
CA GLN A 103 20.40 -35.00 20.37
C GLN A 103 21.25 -33.80 20.82
N LEU A 104 21.34 -32.75 20.01
CA LEU A 104 22.13 -31.55 20.28
C LEU A 104 21.46 -30.58 21.25
N ARG A 105 20.11 -30.40 21.15
CA ARG A 105 19.37 -29.31 21.80
C ARG A 105 18.20 -29.75 22.65
N GLY A 106 17.72 -30.96 22.45
CA GLY A 106 16.48 -31.41 23.03
C GLY A 106 15.28 -31.12 22.12
N ARG A 107 14.20 -31.85 22.40
CA ARG A 107 12.96 -31.80 21.65
C ARG A 107 12.20 -30.48 21.83
N GLU A 108 12.38 -29.82 22.96
CA GLU A 108 11.74 -28.56 23.32
C GLU A 108 12.13 -27.40 22.38
N HIS A 109 13.22 -27.57 21.63
CA HIS A 109 13.66 -26.60 20.61
C HIS A 109 13.24 -26.97 19.18
N VAL A 110 12.35 -27.97 19.02
CA VAL A 110 11.82 -28.38 17.72
C VAL A 110 10.37 -27.91 17.59
N LEU A 111 10.10 -27.17 16.52
CA LEU A 111 8.77 -26.65 16.19
C LEU A 111 8.26 -27.29 14.91
N ALA A 112 7.04 -27.84 14.93
CA ALA A 112 6.41 -28.47 13.77
C ALA A 112 5.45 -27.51 13.06
N VAL A 113 5.43 -27.55 11.72
CA VAL A 113 4.48 -26.80 10.86
C VAL A 113 3.79 -27.80 9.95
N LEU A 114 2.52 -28.07 10.19
CA LEU A 114 1.72 -28.98 9.39
C LEU A 114 1.15 -28.27 8.15
N ILE A 115 1.50 -28.76 6.97
CA ILE A 115 1.10 -28.16 5.70
C ILE A 115 0.13 -28.99 4.88
N GLU A 116 0.14 -30.31 5.06
CA GLU A 116 -0.68 -31.26 4.31
C GLU A 116 -0.83 -32.57 5.09
N GLY A 117 -1.91 -33.32 4.84
CA GLY A 117 -2.20 -34.59 5.48
C GLY A 117 -2.66 -34.47 6.93
N GLU A 118 -2.89 -35.62 7.58
CA GLU A 118 -3.19 -35.65 9.00
C GLU A 118 -1.90 -35.77 9.84
N PRO A 119 -1.91 -35.37 11.11
CA PRO A 119 -0.73 -35.44 11.98
C PRO A 119 -0.05 -36.82 12.00
N SER A 120 -0.86 -37.91 12.06
CA SER A 120 -0.37 -39.28 12.04
C SER A 120 0.33 -39.71 10.75
N GLU A 121 0.02 -39.03 9.62
CA GLU A 121 0.58 -39.31 8.31
C GLU A 121 1.78 -38.43 7.99
N SER A 122 1.81 -37.22 8.58
CA SER A 122 2.72 -36.16 8.18
C SER A 122 3.87 -35.94 9.16
N PHE A 123 3.68 -36.29 10.44
CA PHE A 123 4.78 -36.19 11.41
C PHE A 123 5.67 -37.42 11.37
N PRO A 124 6.99 -37.24 11.31
CA PRO A 124 7.94 -38.33 11.44
C PRO A 124 7.92 -38.88 12.88
N ASP A 125 8.36 -40.13 13.04
CA ASP A 125 8.33 -40.84 14.32
C ASP A 125 9.15 -40.11 15.41
N GLU A 126 10.20 -39.42 15.00
CA GLU A 126 11.05 -38.59 15.86
C GLU A 126 10.26 -37.45 16.54
N LEU A 127 9.15 -37.02 15.97
CA LEU A 127 8.24 -36.04 16.56
C LEU A 127 7.05 -36.68 17.30
N LEU A 128 6.65 -37.90 16.95
CA LEU A 128 5.50 -38.60 17.55
C LEU A 128 5.85 -39.39 18.80
N TYR A 129 7.12 -39.80 18.93
CA TYR A 129 7.54 -40.65 20.05
C TYR A 129 8.74 -40.04 20.76
N GLU A 130 8.73 -40.16 22.10
CA GLU A 130 9.86 -39.90 22.96
C GLU A 130 10.43 -41.23 23.48
N THR A 131 11.76 -41.43 23.34
CA THR A 131 12.41 -42.62 23.88
C THR A 131 12.81 -42.35 25.33
N LYS A 132 12.21 -43.06 26.29
CA LYS A 132 12.56 -43.00 27.70
C LYS A 132 13.22 -44.32 28.12
N LYS A 133 14.29 -44.20 28.89
CA LYS A 133 14.92 -45.35 29.52
C LYS A 133 14.15 -45.73 30.78
N GLN A 134 13.55 -46.90 30.79
CA GLN A 134 12.83 -47.44 31.93
C GLN A 134 13.66 -48.59 32.53
N THR A 135 13.98 -48.49 33.82
CA THR A 135 14.66 -49.55 34.51
C THR A 135 13.59 -50.58 34.98
N LEU A 136 13.70 -51.80 34.50
CA LEU A 136 12.88 -52.91 34.90
C LEU A 136 13.23 -53.41 36.32
N PRO A 137 12.31 -54.13 37.00
CA PRO A 137 12.56 -54.65 38.37
C PRO A 137 13.77 -55.55 38.49
N ASP A 138 14.26 -56.13 37.39
CA ASP A 138 15.43 -56.98 37.31
C ASP A 138 16.74 -56.19 37.14
N GLY A 139 16.67 -54.84 37.10
CA GLY A 139 17.83 -53.98 36.93
C GLY A 139 18.23 -53.74 35.46
N THR A 140 17.53 -54.35 34.49
CA THR A 140 17.77 -54.10 33.07
C THR A 140 17.15 -52.76 32.65
N VAL A 141 17.85 -52.02 31.75
CA VAL A 141 17.35 -50.75 31.19
C VAL A 141 16.77 -51.02 29.81
N GLU A 142 15.49 -50.82 29.67
CA GLU A 142 14.80 -50.95 28.39
C GLU A 142 14.41 -49.55 27.85
N GLU A 143 14.57 -49.36 26.55
CA GLU A 143 14.14 -48.11 25.88
C GLU A 143 12.67 -48.27 25.43
N VAL A 144 11.80 -47.51 26.07
CA VAL A 144 10.37 -47.50 25.75
C VAL A 144 10.04 -46.22 24.95
N LYS A 145 9.37 -46.41 23.80
CA LYS A 145 8.81 -45.33 23.02
C LYS A 145 7.47 -44.90 23.58
N ILE A 146 7.39 -43.69 24.10
CA ILE A 146 6.16 -43.10 24.64
C ILE A 146 5.59 -42.15 23.58
N PRO A 147 4.31 -42.30 23.19
CA PRO A 147 3.69 -41.36 22.24
C PRO A 147 3.58 -39.97 22.87
N VAL A 148 3.93 -38.96 22.09
CA VAL A 148 3.83 -37.56 22.48
C VAL A 148 3.12 -36.82 21.35
N GLU A 149 2.17 -35.95 21.69
CA GLU A 149 1.48 -35.11 20.72
C GLU A 149 2.27 -33.80 20.54
N PRO A 150 2.95 -33.59 19.39
CA PRO A 150 3.68 -32.36 19.14
C PRO A 150 2.72 -31.21 18.90
N LEU A 151 2.93 -30.10 19.59
CA LEU A 151 2.27 -28.84 19.25
C LEU A 151 2.77 -28.35 17.89
N ALA A 152 1.87 -28.36 16.89
CA ALA A 152 2.20 -27.93 15.54
C ALA A 152 1.42 -26.66 15.15
N ALA A 153 2.09 -25.83 14.37
CA ALA A 153 1.42 -24.75 13.66
C ALA A 153 0.67 -25.32 12.44
N ASP A 154 -0.65 -25.32 12.45
CA ASP A 154 -1.47 -25.85 11.36
C ASP A 154 -1.70 -24.77 10.28
N VAL A 155 -1.04 -24.93 9.15
CA VAL A 155 -1.16 -24.02 8.00
C VAL A 155 -1.83 -24.68 6.79
N ARG A 156 -2.50 -25.80 6.99
CA ARG A 156 -3.25 -26.46 5.94
C ARG A 156 -4.31 -25.54 5.33
N GLY A 157 -4.56 -25.67 4.04
CA GLY A 157 -5.58 -24.89 3.32
C GLY A 157 -5.86 -25.48 1.94
N LYS A 158 -7.04 -25.21 1.40
CA LYS A 158 -7.47 -25.69 0.06
C LYS A 158 -6.64 -25.10 -1.08
N ASN A 159 -5.96 -23.97 -0.83
CA ASN A 159 -5.13 -23.28 -1.81
C ASN A 159 -4.03 -22.46 -1.12
N LYS A 160 -3.03 -22.02 -1.89
CA LYS A 160 -1.89 -21.23 -1.40
C LYS A 160 -2.33 -19.96 -0.63
N LYS A 161 -3.45 -19.35 -0.99
CA LYS A 161 -3.97 -18.13 -0.32
C LYS A 161 -4.49 -18.42 1.07
N GLU A 162 -5.23 -19.51 1.24
CA GLU A 162 -5.71 -19.95 2.55
C GLU A 162 -4.56 -20.36 3.45
N MET A 163 -3.60 -21.13 2.93
CA MET A 163 -2.37 -21.50 3.64
C MET A 163 -1.61 -20.27 4.15
N MET A 164 -1.44 -19.24 3.31
CA MET A 164 -0.77 -18.00 3.72
C MET A 164 -1.57 -17.19 4.73
N LYS A 165 -2.89 -17.31 4.74
CA LYS A 165 -3.75 -16.71 5.78
C LYS A 165 -3.58 -17.41 7.11
N ALA A 166 -3.59 -18.75 7.13
CA ALA A 166 -3.31 -19.55 8.32
C ALA A 166 -1.90 -19.30 8.84
N MET A 167 -0.89 -19.29 7.95
CA MET A 167 0.51 -19.00 8.26
C MET A 167 0.68 -17.70 9.06
N LYS A 168 -0.02 -16.62 8.72
CA LYS A 168 0.06 -15.34 9.46
C LYS A 168 -0.36 -15.45 10.92
N THR A 169 -1.26 -16.37 11.24
CA THR A 169 -1.74 -16.59 12.62
C THR A 169 -0.80 -17.55 13.34
N GLU A 170 -0.49 -18.67 12.69
CA GLU A 170 0.32 -19.73 13.27
C GLU A 170 1.79 -19.33 13.45
N MET A 171 2.31 -18.47 12.60
CA MET A 171 3.63 -17.87 12.79
C MET A 171 3.77 -17.15 14.14
N LEU A 172 2.70 -16.52 14.65
CA LEU A 172 2.73 -15.91 15.98
C LEU A 172 2.90 -16.93 17.09
N ARG A 173 2.44 -18.20 16.91
CA ARG A 173 2.69 -19.29 17.86
C ARG A 173 4.14 -19.73 17.83
N LEU A 174 4.72 -19.88 16.63
CA LEU A 174 6.14 -20.18 16.47
C LEU A 174 6.99 -19.11 17.13
N LEU A 175 6.71 -17.84 16.85
CA LEU A 175 7.42 -16.70 17.44
C LEU A 175 7.24 -16.62 18.95
N ALA A 176 6.03 -16.96 19.48
CA ALA A 176 5.81 -17.01 20.92
C ALA A 176 6.71 -18.05 21.59
N ALA A 177 6.86 -19.25 20.98
CA ALA A 177 7.78 -20.28 21.45
C ALA A 177 9.25 -19.82 21.36
N MET A 178 9.67 -19.29 20.20
CA MET A 178 11.05 -18.86 19.96
C MET A 178 11.47 -17.68 20.87
N PHE A 179 10.55 -16.79 21.20
CA PHE A 179 10.80 -15.70 22.14
C PHE A 179 10.45 -16.04 23.58
N GLN A 180 10.00 -17.25 23.87
CA GLN A 180 9.53 -17.70 25.21
C GLN A 180 8.50 -16.74 25.81
N LEU A 181 7.51 -16.34 24.99
CA LEU A 181 6.44 -15.42 25.33
C LEU A 181 5.07 -16.14 25.35
N SER A 182 4.14 -15.60 26.14
CA SER A 182 2.75 -16.01 26.02
C SER A 182 2.21 -15.67 24.62
N PHE A 183 1.55 -16.64 23.97
CA PHE A 183 0.91 -16.41 22.66
C PHE A 183 -0.15 -15.31 22.72
N ASP A 184 -0.94 -15.26 23.81
CA ASP A 184 -2.00 -14.26 23.96
C ASP A 184 -1.43 -12.84 24.05
N ASP A 185 -0.36 -12.65 24.80
CA ASP A 185 0.31 -11.35 24.88
C ASP A 185 0.81 -10.87 23.53
N LEU A 186 1.42 -11.76 22.76
CA LEU A 186 1.95 -11.45 21.45
C LEU A 186 0.81 -11.14 20.46
N ARG A 187 -0.27 -11.90 20.48
CA ARG A 187 -1.44 -11.75 19.62
C ARG A 187 -2.22 -10.47 19.91
N GLN A 188 -2.49 -10.15 21.17
CA GLN A 188 -3.21 -8.93 21.56
C GLN A 188 -2.44 -7.68 21.17
N ARG A 189 -1.15 -7.61 21.51
CA ARG A 189 -0.32 -6.46 21.20
C ARG A 189 -0.04 -6.28 19.70
N HIS A 190 -0.02 -7.38 18.95
CA HIS A 190 0.04 -7.30 17.50
C HIS A 190 -1.24 -6.69 16.90
N LYS A 191 -2.43 -7.05 17.41
CA LYS A 191 -3.72 -6.45 17.03
C LYS A 191 -3.78 -4.98 17.40
N GLU A 192 -3.38 -4.58 18.60
CA GLU A 192 -3.35 -3.18 19.05
C GLU A 192 -2.45 -2.33 18.13
N ARG A 193 -1.27 -2.81 17.78
CA ARG A 193 -0.36 -2.10 16.87
C ARG A 193 -0.97 -1.89 15.49
N ARG A 194 -1.66 -2.91 14.96
CA ARG A 194 -2.37 -2.82 13.69
C ARG A 194 -3.51 -1.80 13.76
N MET A 195 -4.32 -1.85 14.83
CA MET A 195 -5.43 -0.93 15.03
C MET A 195 -4.96 0.52 15.14
N ARG A 196 -3.91 0.80 15.93
CA ARG A 196 -3.33 2.15 16.04
C ARG A 196 -2.88 2.70 14.68
N ARG A 197 -2.24 1.87 13.83
CA ARG A 197 -1.84 2.30 12.47
C ARG A 197 -3.04 2.65 11.59
N ILE A 198 -4.13 1.86 11.67
CA ILE A 198 -5.36 2.14 10.92
C ILE A 198 -5.98 3.46 11.39
N VAL A 199 -6.11 3.66 12.70
CA VAL A 199 -6.67 4.88 13.28
C VAL A 199 -5.84 6.12 12.90
N THR A 200 -4.52 6.06 13.00
CA THR A 200 -3.66 7.18 12.60
C THR A 200 -3.76 7.49 11.10
N ALA A 201 -3.79 6.47 10.24
CA ALA A 201 -3.97 6.65 8.81
C ALA A 201 -5.34 7.28 8.48
N SER A 202 -6.41 6.85 9.15
CA SER A 202 -7.76 7.42 8.99
C SER A 202 -7.83 8.88 9.44
N LEU A 203 -7.18 9.25 10.56
CA LEU A 203 -7.11 10.62 11.03
C LEU A 203 -6.37 11.53 10.05
N ILE A 204 -5.24 11.08 9.50
CA ILE A 204 -4.48 11.84 8.49
C ILE A 204 -5.31 12.01 7.21
N GLY A 205 -5.97 10.95 6.75
CA GLY A 205 -6.86 11.01 5.58
C GLY A 205 -8.04 11.98 5.80
N GLY A 206 -8.67 11.92 6.97
CA GLY A 206 -9.75 12.85 7.35
C GLY A 206 -9.30 14.30 7.37
N ALA A 207 -8.14 14.59 7.96
CA ALA A 207 -7.57 15.94 7.96
C ALA A 207 -7.27 16.47 6.55
N ALA A 208 -6.71 15.62 5.68
CA ALA A 208 -6.45 15.96 4.29
C ALA A 208 -7.76 16.27 3.51
N CYS A 209 -8.82 15.50 3.72
CA CYS A 209 -10.13 15.77 3.12
C CYS A 209 -10.73 17.10 3.60
N LEU A 210 -10.60 17.42 4.88
CA LEU A 210 -11.07 18.71 5.42
C LEU A 210 -10.30 19.88 4.82
N LEU A 211 -8.98 19.80 4.73
CA LEU A 211 -8.15 20.83 4.10
C LEU A 211 -8.51 21.02 2.63
N PHE A 212 -8.71 19.93 1.90
CA PHE A 212 -9.17 19.99 0.50
C PHE A 212 -10.56 20.63 0.38
N GLY A 213 -11.49 20.32 1.28
CA GLY A 213 -12.82 20.94 1.32
C GLY A 213 -12.73 22.46 1.54
N VAL A 214 -11.95 22.92 2.50
CA VAL A 214 -11.71 24.34 2.77
C VAL A 214 -11.07 25.03 1.56
N TYR A 215 -10.05 24.43 0.97
CA TYR A 215 -9.41 24.96 -0.24
C TYR A 215 -10.38 25.06 -1.40
N SER A 216 -11.19 24.02 -1.65
CA SER A 216 -12.18 23.99 -2.73
C SER A 216 -13.27 25.07 -2.56
N THR A 217 -13.75 25.28 -1.32
CA THR A 217 -14.74 26.33 -1.06
C THR A 217 -14.14 27.73 -1.22
N ALA A 218 -12.92 27.95 -0.76
CA ALA A 218 -12.23 29.22 -0.93
C ALA A 218 -12.01 29.56 -2.43
N THR A 219 -11.56 28.60 -3.22
CA THR A 219 -11.40 28.79 -4.67
C THR A 219 -12.72 29.03 -5.38
N ALA A 220 -13.80 28.34 -5.01
CA ALA A 220 -15.13 28.56 -5.57
C ALA A 220 -15.66 29.99 -5.28
N LEU A 221 -15.46 30.50 -4.07
CA LEU A 221 -15.79 31.88 -3.70
C LEU A 221 -14.97 32.92 -4.49
N GLN A 222 -13.68 32.65 -4.68
CA GLN A 222 -12.80 33.52 -5.45
C GLN A 222 -13.21 33.57 -6.94
N ILE A 223 -13.55 32.41 -7.53
CA ILE A 223 -14.04 32.34 -8.93
C ILE A 223 -15.36 33.10 -9.07
N LYS A 224 -16.28 33.00 -8.09
CA LYS A 224 -17.53 33.72 -8.10
C LYS A 224 -17.32 35.24 -8.08
N SER A 225 -16.45 35.74 -7.21
CA SER A 225 -16.14 37.17 -7.15
C SER A 225 -15.48 37.70 -8.41
N GLN A 226 -14.56 36.91 -9.03
CA GLN A 226 -13.98 37.26 -10.33
C GLN A 226 -15.01 37.32 -11.44
N LYS A 227 -15.96 36.39 -11.46
CA LYS A 227 -17.03 36.39 -12.44
C LYS A 227 -17.90 37.64 -12.33
N GLU A 228 -18.31 38.03 -11.12
CA GLU A 228 -19.04 39.25 -10.85
C GLU A 228 -18.31 40.51 -11.32
N GLN A 229 -16.98 40.58 -11.10
CA GLN A 229 -16.15 41.66 -11.59
C GLN A 229 -16.06 41.71 -13.12
N ILE A 230 -15.90 40.57 -13.78
CA ILE A 230 -15.88 40.48 -15.25
C ILE A 230 -17.22 40.91 -15.85
N GLU A 231 -18.34 40.48 -15.26
CA GLU A 231 -19.66 40.88 -15.70
C GLU A 231 -19.90 42.40 -15.56
N ALA A 232 -19.44 42.99 -14.45
CA ALA A 232 -19.51 44.45 -14.23
C ALA A 232 -18.64 45.21 -15.24
N GLN A 233 -17.42 44.76 -15.49
CA GLN A 233 -16.54 45.37 -16.51
C GLN A 233 -17.11 45.23 -17.93
N ALA A 234 -17.71 44.09 -18.25
CA ALA A 234 -18.33 43.88 -19.56
C ALA A 234 -19.50 44.83 -19.79
N GLU A 235 -20.32 45.08 -18.74
CA GLU A 235 -21.42 46.05 -18.81
C GLU A 235 -20.91 47.50 -18.96
N GLU A 236 -19.85 47.84 -18.26
CA GLU A 236 -19.22 49.16 -18.38
C GLU A 236 -18.63 49.38 -19.80
N ILE A 237 -17.90 48.40 -20.34
CA ILE A 237 -17.39 48.45 -21.72
C ILE A 237 -18.54 48.57 -22.73
N LYS A 238 -19.65 47.87 -22.51
CA LYS A 238 -20.81 47.97 -23.38
C LYS A 238 -21.36 49.41 -23.40
N LYS A 239 -21.53 50.04 -22.22
CA LYS A 239 -21.98 51.45 -22.12
C LYS A 239 -21.03 52.43 -22.78
N GLN A 240 -19.70 52.22 -22.61
CA GLN A 240 -18.68 53.02 -23.25
C GLN A 240 -18.74 52.89 -24.78
N ASN A 241 -18.95 51.67 -25.28
CA ASN A 241 -19.11 51.44 -26.74
C ASN A 241 -20.39 52.09 -27.30
N GLU A 242 -21.49 52.02 -26.56
CA GLU A 242 -22.75 52.71 -26.95
C GLU A 242 -22.58 54.23 -26.98
N ASP A 243 -21.89 54.82 -25.99
CA ASP A 243 -21.60 56.27 -25.96
C ASP A 243 -20.65 56.66 -27.10
N LEU A 244 -19.64 55.85 -27.36
CA LEU A 244 -18.73 56.08 -28.48
C LEU A 244 -19.45 56.02 -29.83
N ALA A 245 -20.31 55.03 -30.05
CA ALA A 245 -21.09 54.88 -31.26
C ALA A 245 -22.03 56.07 -31.46
N LEU A 246 -22.64 56.59 -30.39
CA LEU A 246 -23.48 57.78 -30.43
C LEU A 246 -22.68 59.03 -30.85
N ARG A 247 -21.50 59.22 -30.25
CA ARG A 247 -20.61 60.36 -30.63
C ARG A 247 -20.11 60.26 -32.08
N GLN A 248 -19.84 59.06 -32.58
CA GLN A 248 -19.44 58.83 -33.96
C GLN A 248 -20.63 59.20 -34.92
N ALA A 249 -21.84 58.78 -34.61
CA ALA A 249 -23.02 59.07 -35.41
C ALA A 249 -23.26 60.61 -35.48
N HIS A 250 -23.16 61.32 -34.35
CA HIS A 250 -23.28 62.79 -34.33
C HIS A 250 -22.17 63.48 -35.09
N SER A 251 -20.91 63.01 -34.98
CA SER A 251 -19.76 63.58 -35.73
C SER A 251 -19.95 63.41 -37.24
N LEU A 252 -20.40 62.23 -37.68
CA LEU A 252 -20.71 62.01 -39.10
C LEU A 252 -21.89 62.86 -39.59
N ALA A 253 -22.94 63.04 -38.76
CA ALA A 253 -24.06 63.91 -39.08
C ALA A 253 -23.57 65.38 -39.27
N GLN A 254 -22.76 65.92 -38.36
CA GLN A 254 -22.18 67.28 -38.48
C GLN A 254 -21.30 67.42 -39.72
N LEU A 255 -20.51 66.36 -40.03
CA LEU A 255 -19.70 66.37 -41.22
C LEU A 255 -20.53 66.38 -42.50
N ALA A 256 -21.62 65.64 -42.55
CA ALA A 256 -22.57 65.63 -43.65
C ALA A 256 -23.27 66.99 -43.82
N GLU A 257 -23.60 67.66 -42.69
CA GLU A 257 -24.16 69.01 -42.72
C GLU A 257 -23.17 70.02 -43.36
N ASN A 258 -21.92 70.01 -42.97
CA ASN A 258 -20.85 70.82 -43.57
C ASN A 258 -20.72 70.60 -45.09
N TYR A 259 -20.79 69.35 -45.56
CA TYR A 259 -20.75 69.06 -47.01
C TYR A 259 -21.97 69.59 -47.71
N LEU A 260 -23.12 69.56 -47.09
CA LEU A 260 -24.33 70.11 -47.67
C LEU A 260 -24.25 71.64 -47.80
N GLU A 261 -23.77 72.35 -46.79
CA GLU A 261 -23.55 73.82 -46.81
C GLU A 261 -22.51 74.27 -47.87
N THR A 262 -21.45 73.45 -48.08
CA THR A 262 -20.46 73.71 -49.10
C THR A 262 -20.87 73.37 -50.53
N GLY A 263 -22.09 72.79 -50.71
CA GLY A 263 -22.64 72.40 -51.97
C GLY A 263 -22.24 71.04 -52.51
N ASP A 264 -21.47 70.29 -51.77
CA ASP A 264 -21.09 68.89 -52.13
C ASP A 264 -22.14 67.90 -51.64
N ARG A 265 -23.25 67.90 -52.35
CA ARG A 265 -24.44 67.07 -52.03
C ARG A 265 -24.14 65.54 -52.07
N LYS A 266 -23.26 65.12 -52.99
CA LYS A 266 -22.95 63.70 -53.13
C LYS A 266 -22.26 63.15 -51.88
N THR A 267 -21.23 63.82 -51.43
CA THR A 267 -20.48 63.46 -50.23
C THR A 267 -21.35 63.63 -48.99
N ALA A 268 -22.25 64.66 -48.94
CA ALA A 268 -23.21 64.81 -47.85
C ALA A 268 -24.18 63.58 -47.70
N ILE A 269 -24.73 63.09 -48.84
CA ILE A 269 -25.59 61.90 -48.85
C ILE A 269 -24.81 60.65 -48.38
N GLU A 270 -23.63 60.42 -48.89
CA GLU A 270 -22.80 59.26 -48.50
C GLU A 270 -22.46 59.30 -47.01
N THR A 271 -22.02 60.43 -46.46
CA THR A 271 -21.69 60.60 -45.05
C THR A 271 -22.91 60.53 -44.12
N ALA A 272 -24.04 61.10 -44.52
CA ALA A 272 -25.28 61.01 -43.77
C ALA A 272 -25.82 59.53 -43.73
N ALA A 273 -25.68 58.84 -44.83
CA ALA A 273 -26.08 57.44 -44.91
C ALA A 273 -25.14 56.57 -44.04
N GLU A 274 -23.83 56.87 -44.00
CA GLU A 274 -22.88 56.21 -43.13
C GLU A 274 -23.20 56.45 -41.65
N ALA A 275 -23.64 57.65 -41.27
CA ALA A 275 -24.08 57.97 -39.92
C ALA A 275 -25.31 57.16 -39.45
N LEU A 276 -26.12 56.60 -40.37
CA LEU A 276 -27.34 55.80 -40.12
C LEU A 276 -27.10 54.31 -40.31
N THR A 277 -25.91 53.89 -40.69
CA THR A 277 -25.57 52.50 -40.96
C THR A 277 -24.55 51.96 -39.97
N GLU A 278 -24.01 50.83 -40.29
CA GLU A 278 -22.99 50.17 -39.47
C GLU A 278 -21.61 50.73 -39.87
N SER A 279 -20.83 51.25 -38.89
CA SER A 279 -19.47 51.67 -39.10
C SER A 279 -18.52 50.76 -38.30
N GLY A 280 -17.59 50.10 -38.98
CA GLY A 280 -16.62 49.23 -38.34
C GLY A 280 -17.22 48.01 -37.61
N GLY A 281 -18.39 47.50 -38.01
CA GLY A 281 -19.06 46.35 -37.40
C GLY A 281 -19.90 46.69 -36.16
N ILE A 282 -20.08 47.97 -35.85
CA ILE A 282 -20.96 48.46 -34.77
C ILE A 282 -22.12 49.21 -35.42
N ALA A 283 -23.34 48.75 -35.15
CA ALA A 283 -24.53 49.46 -35.56
C ALA A 283 -24.60 50.83 -34.87
N LEU A 284 -24.58 51.90 -35.64
CA LEU A 284 -24.67 53.23 -35.09
C LEU A 284 -26.12 53.51 -34.65
N PRO A 285 -26.32 54.17 -33.48
CA PRO A 285 -27.67 54.54 -33.05
C PRO A 285 -28.27 55.56 -33.98
N TYR A 286 -29.58 55.46 -34.14
CA TYR A 286 -30.33 56.39 -34.96
C TYR A 286 -30.17 57.83 -34.46
N THR A 287 -29.76 58.74 -35.38
CA THR A 287 -29.63 60.20 -35.13
C THR A 287 -30.63 60.93 -35.99
N PRO A 288 -31.56 61.73 -35.42
CA PRO A 288 -32.51 62.50 -36.18
C PRO A 288 -31.88 63.52 -37.11
N GLU A 289 -30.72 64.06 -36.72
CA GLU A 289 -29.94 65.00 -37.47
C GLU A 289 -29.44 64.39 -38.79
N ALA A 290 -28.86 63.20 -38.77
CA ALA A 290 -28.37 62.51 -39.97
C ALA A 290 -29.53 62.16 -40.89
N GLN A 291 -30.68 61.77 -40.37
CA GLN A 291 -31.85 61.54 -41.19
C GLN A 291 -32.39 62.81 -41.83
N TYR A 292 -32.38 63.93 -41.10
CA TYR A 292 -32.78 65.22 -41.64
C TYR A 292 -31.89 65.68 -42.78
N ILE A 293 -30.60 65.63 -42.60
CA ILE A 293 -29.61 65.98 -43.61
C ILE A 293 -29.71 65.08 -44.83
N LEU A 294 -29.90 63.78 -44.66
CA LEU A 294 -30.11 62.82 -45.75
C LEU A 294 -31.36 63.20 -46.55
N ALA A 295 -32.49 63.48 -45.86
CA ALA A 295 -33.74 63.86 -46.47
C ALA A 295 -33.60 65.20 -47.19
N GLU A 296 -32.92 66.20 -46.64
CA GLU A 296 -32.75 67.53 -47.27
C GLU A 296 -31.82 67.44 -48.48
N SER A 297 -30.75 66.60 -48.40
CA SER A 297 -29.87 66.34 -49.53
C SER A 297 -30.56 65.68 -50.73
N LEU A 298 -31.59 64.87 -50.48
CA LEU A 298 -32.39 64.17 -51.50
C LEU A 298 -33.56 64.97 -52.05
N ARG A 299 -33.99 66.05 -51.39
CA ARG A 299 -35.19 66.85 -51.72
C ARG A 299 -35.08 67.67 -53.03
N VAL A 300 -33.92 67.77 -53.61
CA VAL A 300 -33.65 68.59 -54.80
C VAL A 300 -33.20 67.72 -55.98
N LEU A 301 -33.48 66.43 -55.92
CA LEU A 301 -33.47 65.48 -57.01
C LEU A 301 -34.97 65.27 -57.45
#